data_de99b30431ea9aba4d852fcc8848ecdf
#
_entry.id   de99b30431ea9aba4d852fcc8848ecdf
#
_cell.length_a   1.000
_cell.length_b   1.000
_cell.length_c   1.000
_cell.angle_alpha   90.00
_cell.angle_beta   90.00
_cell.angle_gamma   90.00
#
_symmetry.space_group_name_H-M   'P 1'
#
loop_
_entity.id
_entity.type
_entity.pdbx_description
1 polymer ?
#
loop_
_entity_poly.entity_id
_entity_poly.type
_entity_poly.pdbx_seq_one_letter_code
_entity_poly.pdbx_strand_id
1 'polypeptide(L)'
;MPTIVVETCGFDRIERKAISGTVIPLGFSIAGKFLNRETGMSKQTRRKFLKMTTGSAAALPLMKAFPTTILTSLNEQTPTGKASVHLTTADHRYSPSASLVWQSADRANAGDTIILGGISSKQPILGFGAALTDAACYVISQLPETERERLLQELFHPDQLGLSVCRLCIGSSDYARTMYSYDEGDPDPELSRFSIAHDREYILPILRRARQINSNLFLLASPWSPPGWMKDNNSMLGGTLRKRYLGPYANYIVKFLQAYDAERVAIDAVTPQNEVDTDQDSRMPACLFPQEIEVEYVSKHLGPAIEKAGLKTKIWLLDHNYNLWGRAIAELDDERVRKYTKSIAWHGYIGQANWVQRVFAAYPDAEMYWTEGGPDIVDPDYARDWAKWSKTFCEILRNGLRCIIGWNLALDENGKPNIGPFPCGGVVTVHSKNHEIIRSGQYWAFAHYSRAFRRSSTMVRSGGEIKDVYHVVAATPDGTHAAVVTHTGTVARTVWIQQGKNAIEAPLPPDSVTTLTWK
;
A
#
# COMPACT_ATOMS: atom_id res chain seq x y z
N MET A 1 13.85 30.11 3.97
CA MET A 1 13.22 28.83 4.32
C MET A 1 14.29 27.78 4.22
N PRO A 2 14.58 26.97 5.22
CA PRO A 2 15.62 25.94 5.09
C PRO A 2 15.08 24.79 4.26
N THR A 3 15.81 24.44 3.24
CA THR A 3 15.59 23.26 2.39
C THR A 3 15.85 22.02 3.22
N ILE A 4 14.82 21.21 3.45
CA ILE A 4 14.99 19.89 4.04
C ILE A 4 15.45 18.97 2.93
N VAL A 5 16.71 18.61 2.95
CA VAL A 5 17.25 17.53 2.11
C VAL A 5 16.74 16.22 2.70
N VAL A 6 15.86 15.54 1.97
CA VAL A 6 15.43 14.17 2.31
C VAL A 6 16.46 13.22 1.72
N GLU A 7 17.35 12.72 2.58
CA GLU A 7 18.18 11.56 2.22
C GLU A 7 17.31 10.32 2.15
N THR A 8 17.22 9.75 0.98
CA THR A 8 16.56 8.49 0.71
C THR A 8 17.50 7.33 1.02
N CYS A 9 17.01 6.39 1.83
CA CYS A 9 17.50 5.01 2.05
C CYS A 9 18.95 4.71 1.67
N GLY A 10 19.83 4.80 2.65
CA GLY A 10 21.12 4.16 2.68
C GLY A 10 21.57 4.06 4.13
N PHE A 11 21.43 2.89 4.75
CA PHE A 11 22.03 2.61 6.06
C PHE A 11 23.52 2.31 5.87
N ASP A 12 24.36 3.36 5.94
CA ASP A 12 25.80 3.15 6.05
C ASP A 12 26.22 3.00 7.51
N ARG A 13 26.83 1.84 7.79
CA ARG A 13 27.61 1.59 9.02
C ARG A 13 28.86 2.43 8.97
N ILE A 14 28.94 3.47 9.79
CA ILE A 14 30.20 4.18 10.03
C ILE A 14 30.96 3.48 11.16
N GLU A 15 32.06 2.84 10.81
CA GLU A 15 33.10 2.42 11.76
C GLU A 15 33.72 3.64 12.44
N ARG A 16 33.72 3.66 13.78
CA ARG A 16 34.38 4.68 14.59
C ARG A 16 35.89 4.42 14.58
N LYS A 17 36.65 5.25 13.87
CA LYS A 17 38.07 5.49 14.18
C LYS A 17 38.20 6.72 15.05
N ALA A 18 38.71 6.52 16.26
CA ALA A 18 39.06 7.59 17.18
C ALA A 18 40.29 8.34 16.69
N ILE A 19 40.20 9.67 16.57
CA ILE A 19 41.37 10.57 16.49
C ILE A 19 41.19 11.66 17.56
N SER A 20 42.15 11.72 18.46
CA SER A 20 42.31 12.71 19.52
C SER A 20 42.74 14.06 18.93
N GLY A 21 42.14 15.17 19.37
CA GLY A 21 42.60 16.53 19.01
C GLY A 21 41.79 17.64 19.69
N THR A 22 42.34 18.17 20.66
CA THR A 22 42.29 19.48 21.38
C THR A 22 41.12 20.44 21.08
N VAL A 23 40.37 20.76 22.11
CA VAL A 23 39.32 21.79 22.21
C VAL A 23 39.96 23.18 22.45
N ILE A 24 39.53 24.17 21.67
CA ILE A 24 39.69 25.61 21.97
C ILE A 24 38.29 26.25 21.95
N PRO A 25 37.85 26.96 22.99
CA PRO A 25 36.53 27.61 22.99
C PRO A 25 36.64 29.06 22.47
N LEU A 26 35.86 29.39 21.47
CA LEU A 26 35.62 30.82 21.11
C LEU A 26 34.12 31.11 21.31
N GLY A 27 33.86 31.90 22.35
CA GLY A 27 32.56 32.47 22.62
C GLY A 27 32.25 33.65 21.70
N PHE A 28 31.04 33.64 21.13
CA PHE A 28 30.41 34.86 20.61
C PHE A 28 28.97 34.95 21.11
N SER A 29 28.74 35.97 21.94
CA SER A 29 27.43 36.45 22.36
C SER A 29 26.88 37.37 21.29
N ILE A 30 25.69 37.07 20.74
CA ILE A 30 24.89 38.03 19.97
C ILE A 30 23.50 38.10 20.59
N ALA A 31 23.25 39.19 21.32
CA ALA A 31 21.94 39.62 21.76
C ALA A 31 21.18 40.21 20.56
N GLY A 32 20.19 39.53 20.05
CA GLY A 32 19.27 40.01 19.02
C GLY A 32 17.88 40.29 19.61
N LYS A 33 17.49 41.58 19.62
CA LYS A 33 16.16 42.06 20.03
C LYS A 33 15.09 41.49 19.11
N PHE A 34 14.16 40.71 19.65
CA PHE A 34 12.90 40.40 18.97
C PHE A 34 11.88 41.52 19.19
N LEU A 35 11.48 42.15 18.10
CA LEU A 35 10.35 43.07 18.03
C LEU A 35 9.05 42.23 17.99
N ASN A 36 8.25 42.33 19.04
CA ASN A 36 6.87 41.87 19.08
C ASN A 36 6.04 42.68 18.08
N ARG A 37 5.48 42.00 17.08
CA ARG A 37 4.29 42.44 16.36
C ARG A 37 3.09 41.74 16.96
N GLU A 38 2.34 42.41 17.81
CA GLU A 38 1.01 42.02 18.26
C GLU A 38 0.03 42.15 17.09
N THR A 39 -0.52 41.00 16.65
CA THR A 39 -1.73 40.99 15.85
C THR A 39 -2.92 40.99 16.79
N GLY A 40 -3.72 42.05 16.72
CA GLY A 40 -4.83 42.31 17.63
C GLY A 40 -5.95 41.28 17.57
N MET A 41 -6.10 40.54 18.61
CA MET A 41 -7.39 39.88 18.97
C MET A 41 -8.08 40.68 20.07
N SER A 42 -9.35 41.06 19.84
CA SER A 42 -10.12 41.92 20.72
C SER A 42 -10.30 41.33 22.13
N LYS A 43 -10.29 42.20 23.12
CA LYS A 43 -10.45 41.85 24.56
C LYS A 43 -11.77 41.13 24.93
N GLN A 44 -12.72 41.02 24.01
CA GLN A 44 -14.00 40.32 24.26
C GLN A 44 -13.89 38.80 24.15
N THR A 45 -12.96 38.26 23.40
CA THR A 45 -12.82 36.80 23.18
C THR A 45 -12.13 36.10 24.37
N ARG A 46 -11.25 36.80 25.10
CA ARG A 46 -10.60 36.27 26.30
C ARG A 46 -11.53 36.12 27.52
N ARG A 47 -12.56 36.95 27.65
CA ARG A 47 -13.53 36.86 28.77
C ARG A 47 -14.54 35.75 28.61
N LYS A 48 -14.81 35.27 27.40
CA LYS A 48 -15.70 34.09 27.19
C LYS A 48 -15.03 32.76 27.47
N PHE A 49 -13.73 32.65 27.26
CA PHE A 49 -13.00 31.40 27.51
C PHE A 49 -12.77 31.12 29.02
N LEU A 50 -12.63 32.17 29.84
CA LEU A 50 -12.36 32.05 31.28
C LEU A 50 -13.63 31.93 32.15
N LYS A 51 -14.83 32.05 31.57
CA LYS A 51 -16.09 31.87 32.32
C LYS A 51 -16.72 30.48 32.24
N MET A 52 -16.06 29.51 31.56
CA MET A 52 -16.56 28.14 31.46
C MET A 52 -15.89 27.14 32.43
N THR A 53 -15.03 27.60 33.34
CA THR A 53 -14.29 26.70 34.24
C THR A 53 -14.54 26.88 35.76
N THR A 54 -15.58 27.64 36.16
CA THR A 54 -15.95 27.68 37.59
C THR A 54 -17.47 27.64 37.72
N GLY A 55 -18.00 26.49 38.04
CA GLY A 55 -19.39 26.40 38.47
C GLY A 55 -19.93 24.98 38.52
N SER A 56 -20.02 24.45 39.76
CA SER A 56 -20.93 23.45 40.27
C SER A 56 -20.52 21.98 40.18
N ALA A 57 -19.96 21.51 41.28
CA ALA A 57 -20.18 20.15 41.75
C ALA A 57 -21.68 19.99 42.10
N ALA A 58 -22.44 19.25 41.30
CA ALA A 58 -23.72 18.68 41.71
C ALA A 58 -24.12 17.55 40.74
N ALA A 59 -24.36 16.38 41.32
CA ALA A 59 -25.16 15.28 40.83
C ALA A 59 -24.66 14.55 39.57
N LEU A 60 -23.96 13.45 39.78
CA LEU A 60 -23.96 12.31 38.87
C LEU A 60 -25.42 11.90 38.55
N PRO A 61 -25.90 12.00 37.31
CA PRO A 61 -26.99 11.16 36.90
C PRO A 61 -26.40 9.78 36.62
N LEU A 62 -27.02 8.76 37.23
CA LEU A 62 -26.85 7.35 36.87
C LEU A 62 -26.61 7.24 35.35
N MET A 63 -25.43 6.82 34.96
CA MET A 63 -25.26 6.20 33.68
C MET A 63 -26.21 5.00 33.66
N LYS A 64 -27.36 5.18 33.01
CA LYS A 64 -28.13 4.05 32.53
C LYS A 64 -27.16 3.20 31.74
N ALA A 65 -26.89 2.02 32.27
CA ALA A 65 -26.17 0.97 31.52
C ALA A 65 -26.82 0.91 30.13
N PHE A 66 -26.07 1.30 29.11
CA PHE A 66 -26.44 0.92 27.76
C PHE A 66 -26.55 -0.60 27.79
N PRO A 67 -27.63 -1.17 27.26
CA PRO A 67 -27.77 -2.61 27.26
C PRO A 67 -26.57 -3.18 26.51
N THR A 68 -25.77 -3.93 27.24
CA THR A 68 -24.69 -4.78 26.76
C THR A 68 -25.30 -5.98 26.03
N THR A 69 -26.12 -5.70 25.02
CA THR A 69 -26.80 -6.73 24.27
C THR A 69 -26.94 -6.23 22.86
N ILE A 70 -25.96 -6.54 22.07
CA ILE A 70 -25.86 -7.07 20.72
C ILE A 70 -24.35 -7.13 20.42
N LEU A 71 -23.56 -7.78 21.24
CA LEU A 71 -22.52 -8.66 20.75
C LEU A 71 -23.30 -9.87 20.28
N THR A 72 -23.72 -9.87 19.00
CA THR A 72 -24.05 -11.11 18.35
C THR A 72 -22.87 -12.04 18.64
N SER A 73 -23.10 -12.99 19.52
CA SER A 73 -22.33 -14.19 19.66
C SER A 73 -22.33 -14.80 18.26
N LEU A 74 -21.33 -14.46 17.44
CA LEU A 74 -20.89 -15.40 16.43
C LEU A 74 -20.66 -16.66 17.24
N ASN A 75 -21.42 -17.67 16.93
CA ASN A 75 -21.26 -19.02 17.42
C ASN A 75 -19.75 -19.23 17.45
N GLU A 76 -19.14 -19.15 18.65
CA GLU A 76 -17.74 -19.46 18.85
C GLU A 76 -17.66 -20.99 18.64
N GLN A 77 -17.73 -21.39 17.37
CA GLN A 77 -17.44 -22.77 17.02
C GLN A 77 -16.00 -22.98 17.47
N THR A 78 -15.89 -23.66 18.59
CA THR A 78 -14.60 -24.05 19.11
C THR A 78 -14.00 -24.98 18.07
N PRO A 79 -12.92 -24.58 17.39
CA PRO A 79 -12.38 -25.37 16.28
C PRO A 79 -11.91 -26.71 16.82
N THR A 80 -12.15 -27.75 16.04
CA THR A 80 -11.74 -29.13 16.35
C THR A 80 -10.96 -29.71 15.18
N GLY A 81 -10.27 -30.82 15.40
CA GLY A 81 -9.52 -31.49 14.36
C GLY A 81 -8.13 -30.89 14.12
N LYS A 82 -7.80 -30.62 12.86
CA LYS A 82 -6.45 -30.23 12.45
C LYS A 82 -6.46 -28.92 11.66
N ALA A 83 -5.40 -28.13 11.85
CA ALA A 83 -5.06 -27.03 10.96
C ALA A 83 -3.99 -27.47 9.95
N SER A 84 -4.17 -27.13 8.69
CA SER A 84 -3.13 -27.30 7.67
C SER A 84 -2.08 -26.21 7.83
N VAL A 85 -0.83 -26.55 7.55
CA VAL A 85 0.32 -25.65 7.74
C VAL A 85 1.12 -25.51 6.44
N HIS A 86 1.46 -24.25 6.08
CA HIS A 86 2.45 -23.93 5.05
C HIS A 86 3.55 -23.07 5.67
N LEU A 87 4.78 -23.30 5.24
CA LEU A 87 5.97 -22.73 5.87
C LEU A 87 6.94 -22.15 4.82
N THR A 88 7.49 -20.97 5.11
CA THR A 88 8.67 -20.42 4.44
C THR A 88 9.79 -20.22 5.44
N THR A 89 10.96 -20.78 5.13
CA THR A 89 12.23 -20.65 5.87
C THR A 89 13.40 -20.65 4.87
N ALA A 90 14.63 -20.68 5.37
CA ALA A 90 15.81 -20.85 4.53
C ALA A 90 15.75 -22.10 3.62
N ASP A 91 15.10 -23.18 4.07
CA ASP A 91 15.06 -24.47 3.37
C ASP A 91 13.70 -24.78 2.71
N HIS A 92 12.66 -24.02 3.06
CA HIS A 92 11.29 -24.23 2.60
C HIS A 92 10.75 -22.97 1.93
N ARG A 93 9.97 -23.15 0.88
CA ARG A 93 9.36 -22.06 0.11
C ARG A 93 7.86 -22.33 -0.05
N TYR A 94 7.04 -21.76 0.85
CA TYR A 94 5.61 -22.02 0.95
C TYR A 94 5.28 -23.52 0.85
N SER A 95 6.03 -24.31 1.57
CA SER A 95 5.90 -25.76 1.52
C SER A 95 4.91 -26.26 2.57
N PRO A 96 4.11 -27.31 2.27
CA PRO A 96 3.27 -27.93 3.28
C PRO A 96 4.12 -28.52 4.40
N SER A 97 3.62 -28.42 5.62
CA SER A 97 4.22 -28.99 6.82
C SER A 97 3.21 -29.87 7.57
N ALA A 98 3.65 -30.56 8.61
CA ALA A 98 2.79 -31.38 9.42
C ALA A 98 1.59 -30.58 9.96
N SER A 99 0.39 -31.12 9.80
CA SER A 99 -0.83 -30.52 10.35
C SER A 99 -0.77 -30.49 11.87
N LEU A 100 -1.26 -29.38 12.47
CA LEU A 100 -1.31 -29.19 13.91
C LEU A 100 -2.71 -29.50 14.44
N VAL A 101 -2.80 -29.99 15.67
CA VAL A 101 -4.04 -30.48 16.28
C VAL A 101 -4.54 -29.46 17.30
N TRP A 102 -5.83 -29.14 17.23
CA TRP A 102 -6.52 -28.38 18.27
C TRP A 102 -6.62 -29.21 19.55
N GLN A 103 -6.24 -28.64 20.69
CA GLN A 103 -6.27 -29.25 22.01
C GLN A 103 -6.81 -28.26 23.04
N SER A 104 -7.03 -28.71 24.30
CA SER A 104 -7.48 -27.81 25.36
C SER A 104 -6.52 -26.63 25.55
N ALA A 105 -7.06 -25.41 25.62
CA ALA A 105 -6.30 -24.20 25.88
C ALA A 105 -5.65 -24.16 27.28
N ASP A 106 -6.02 -25.05 28.19
CA ASP A 106 -5.42 -25.15 29.53
C ASP A 106 -3.90 -25.44 29.49
N ARG A 107 -3.39 -25.90 28.33
CA ARG A 107 -1.98 -26.15 28.09
C ARG A 107 -1.21 -24.92 27.60
N ALA A 108 -1.92 -23.87 27.17
CA ALA A 108 -1.31 -22.69 26.56
C ALA A 108 -0.60 -21.84 27.62
N ASN A 109 0.62 -21.39 27.29
CA ASN A 109 1.35 -20.43 28.12
C ASN A 109 0.88 -19.01 27.78
N ALA A 110 0.38 -18.27 28.76
CA ALA A 110 -0.15 -16.92 28.57
C ALA A 110 0.86 -15.95 27.92
N GLY A 111 2.16 -16.11 28.16
CA GLY A 111 3.20 -15.23 27.60
C GLY A 111 3.51 -15.45 26.12
N ASP A 112 3.10 -16.60 25.56
CA ASP A 112 3.38 -16.99 24.18
C ASP A 112 2.08 -17.34 23.42
N THR A 113 0.94 -16.72 23.82
CA THR A 113 -0.37 -17.03 23.26
C THR A 113 -0.93 -15.88 22.43
N ILE A 114 -1.30 -16.20 21.19
CA ILE A 114 -2.10 -15.37 20.29
C ILE A 114 -3.57 -15.72 20.53
N ILE A 115 -4.32 -14.79 21.09
CA ILE A 115 -5.75 -14.99 21.41
C ILE A 115 -6.62 -14.44 20.28
N LEU A 116 -7.46 -15.27 19.70
CA LEU A 116 -8.40 -14.89 18.65
C LEU A 116 -9.72 -14.40 19.27
N GLY A 117 -10.18 -13.25 18.81
CA GLY A 117 -11.47 -12.65 19.15
C GLY A 117 -12.51 -12.83 18.05
N GLY A 118 -13.56 -12.02 18.11
CA GLY A 118 -14.57 -11.97 17.05
C GLY A 118 -14.09 -11.27 15.79
N ILE A 119 -14.94 -11.28 14.76
CA ILE A 119 -14.69 -10.55 13.52
C ILE A 119 -14.47 -9.06 13.79
N SER A 120 -13.49 -8.47 13.14
CA SER A 120 -13.24 -7.04 13.20
C SER A 120 -14.32 -6.30 12.42
N SER A 121 -14.71 -5.12 12.90
CA SER A 121 -15.57 -4.18 12.15
C SER A 121 -14.88 -3.55 10.94
N LYS A 122 -13.61 -3.88 10.68
CA LYS A 122 -12.86 -3.37 9.54
C LYS A 122 -13.40 -3.91 8.23
N GLN A 123 -13.19 -3.13 7.18
CA GLN A 123 -13.69 -3.47 5.85
C GLN A 123 -13.00 -4.73 5.29
N PRO A 124 -13.67 -5.48 4.40
CA PRO A 124 -13.12 -6.69 3.83
C PRO A 124 -11.87 -6.44 2.98
N ILE A 125 -11.02 -7.45 2.89
CA ILE A 125 -9.83 -7.46 2.04
C ILE A 125 -10.26 -7.36 0.57
N LEU A 126 -9.61 -6.46 -0.19
CA LEU A 126 -9.77 -6.33 -1.64
C LEU A 126 -8.87 -7.34 -2.37
N GLY A 127 -7.61 -7.48 -1.96
CA GLY A 127 -6.68 -8.41 -2.55
C GLY A 127 -5.21 -8.04 -2.40
N PHE A 128 -4.38 -8.81 -3.08
CA PHE A 128 -2.92 -8.73 -3.06
C PHE A 128 -2.38 -8.74 -4.48
N GLY A 129 -1.28 -8.00 -4.72
CA GLY A 129 -0.67 -7.97 -6.03
C GLY A 129 0.53 -7.06 -6.13
N ALA A 130 0.88 -6.68 -7.36
CA ALA A 130 1.99 -5.78 -7.63
C ALA A 130 1.74 -4.94 -8.89
N ALA A 131 2.59 -3.94 -9.13
CA ALA A 131 2.44 -3.06 -10.27
C ALA A 131 2.92 -3.76 -11.57
N LEU A 132 2.04 -3.76 -12.56
CA LEU A 132 2.31 -4.10 -13.95
C LEU A 132 2.77 -2.80 -14.66
N THR A 133 3.99 -2.36 -14.34
CA THR A 133 4.64 -1.22 -14.97
C THR A 133 4.96 -1.51 -16.43
N ASP A 134 5.30 -0.49 -17.21
CA ASP A 134 5.85 -0.66 -18.57
C ASP A 134 7.04 -1.64 -18.54
N ALA A 135 7.97 -1.44 -17.61
CA ALA A 135 9.13 -2.31 -17.42
C ALA A 135 8.74 -3.75 -17.10
N ALA A 136 7.80 -3.97 -16.18
CA ALA A 136 7.37 -5.31 -15.81
C ALA A 136 6.71 -6.05 -16.99
N CYS A 137 5.83 -5.37 -17.71
CA CYS A 137 5.18 -5.96 -18.89
C CYS A 137 6.19 -6.24 -20.01
N TYR A 138 7.14 -5.33 -20.22
CA TYR A 138 8.20 -5.54 -21.19
C TYR A 138 9.05 -6.77 -20.85
N VAL A 139 9.57 -6.85 -19.62
CA VAL A 139 10.42 -7.97 -19.18
C VAL A 139 9.68 -9.31 -19.31
N ILE A 140 8.41 -9.37 -18.89
CA ILE A 140 7.58 -10.58 -19.06
C ILE A 140 7.37 -10.90 -20.55
N SER A 141 7.22 -9.90 -21.42
CA SER A 141 7.01 -10.12 -22.85
C SER A 141 8.23 -10.69 -23.56
N GLN A 142 9.44 -10.49 -23.01
CA GLN A 142 10.69 -11.03 -23.56
C GLN A 142 10.88 -12.53 -23.30
N LEU A 143 10.12 -13.10 -22.37
CA LEU A 143 10.16 -14.54 -22.14
C LEU A 143 9.64 -15.32 -23.35
N PRO A 144 10.24 -16.49 -23.67
CA PRO A 144 9.62 -17.45 -24.57
C PRO A 144 8.16 -17.72 -24.18
N GLU A 145 7.32 -18.01 -25.15
CA GLU A 145 5.87 -18.12 -24.93
C GLU A 145 5.50 -19.10 -23.81
N THR A 146 6.14 -20.26 -23.77
CA THR A 146 5.88 -21.29 -22.77
C THR A 146 6.25 -20.83 -21.36
N GLU A 147 7.40 -20.20 -21.18
CA GLU A 147 7.87 -19.67 -19.89
C GLU A 147 7.03 -18.49 -19.45
N ARG A 148 6.67 -17.60 -20.38
CA ARG A 148 5.77 -16.48 -20.12
C ARG A 148 4.40 -16.96 -19.64
N GLU A 149 3.81 -17.93 -20.33
CA GLU A 149 2.52 -18.49 -19.93
C GLU A 149 2.62 -19.15 -18.56
N ARG A 150 3.65 -19.95 -18.30
CA ARG A 150 3.88 -20.56 -17.00
C ARG A 150 3.99 -19.53 -15.88
N LEU A 151 4.74 -18.44 -16.11
CA LEU A 151 4.89 -17.36 -15.12
C LEU A 151 3.55 -16.66 -14.87
N LEU A 152 2.80 -16.32 -15.92
CA LEU A 152 1.50 -15.67 -15.76
C LEU A 152 0.49 -16.57 -15.03
N GLN A 153 0.47 -17.87 -15.32
CA GLN A 153 -0.33 -18.84 -14.55
C GLN A 153 0.09 -18.88 -13.09
N GLU A 154 1.38 -18.96 -12.81
CA GLU A 154 1.91 -18.95 -11.44
C GLU A 154 1.49 -17.69 -10.67
N LEU A 155 1.56 -16.52 -11.30
CA LEU A 155 1.26 -15.25 -10.64
C LEU A 155 -0.24 -15.03 -10.43
N PHE A 156 -1.08 -15.35 -11.42
CA PHE A 156 -2.48 -14.91 -11.44
C PHE A 156 -3.50 -16.01 -11.21
N HIS A 157 -3.17 -17.30 -11.46
CA HIS A 157 -4.16 -18.36 -11.27
C HIS A 157 -4.58 -18.44 -9.79
N PRO A 158 -5.90 -18.49 -9.47
CA PRO A 158 -6.40 -18.47 -8.09
C PRO A 158 -5.83 -19.57 -7.18
N ASP A 159 -5.47 -20.73 -7.74
CA ASP A 159 -4.89 -21.85 -6.99
C ASP A 159 -3.35 -21.82 -6.91
N GLN A 160 -2.73 -20.81 -7.54
CA GLN A 160 -1.30 -20.56 -7.46
C GLN A 160 -1.00 -19.38 -6.52
N LEU A 161 -0.17 -18.40 -6.92
CA LEU A 161 0.02 -17.18 -6.11
C LEU A 161 -1.28 -16.38 -5.98
N GLY A 162 -2.11 -16.35 -7.02
CA GLY A 162 -3.46 -15.82 -6.97
C GLY A 162 -3.51 -14.31 -6.78
N LEU A 163 -2.58 -13.56 -7.40
CA LEU A 163 -2.65 -12.10 -7.38
C LEU A 163 -3.98 -11.63 -7.96
N SER A 164 -4.65 -10.74 -7.24
CA SER A 164 -6.02 -10.32 -7.54
C SER A 164 -6.21 -8.81 -7.61
N VAL A 165 -5.16 -8.04 -7.35
CA VAL A 165 -5.11 -6.57 -7.50
C VAL A 165 -3.80 -6.21 -8.19
N CYS A 166 -3.85 -5.36 -9.22
CA CYS A 166 -2.65 -4.82 -9.85
C CYS A 166 -2.76 -3.32 -10.04
N ARG A 167 -1.60 -2.66 -10.09
CA ARG A 167 -1.48 -1.24 -10.38
C ARG A 167 -0.82 -1.03 -11.73
N LEU A 168 -1.31 -0.05 -12.49
CA LEU A 168 -0.80 0.34 -13.80
C LEU A 168 -0.31 1.77 -13.75
N CYS A 169 0.59 2.12 -14.67
CA CYS A 169 0.96 3.50 -14.91
C CYS A 169 0.11 4.08 -16.05
N ILE A 170 -0.35 5.32 -15.91
CA ILE A 170 -0.97 6.08 -17.01
C ILE A 170 0.14 6.87 -17.68
N GLY A 171 0.65 6.39 -18.82
CA GLY A 171 1.92 6.80 -19.39
C GLY A 171 3.12 6.19 -18.66
N SER A 172 4.31 6.75 -18.86
CA SER A 172 5.53 6.23 -18.21
C SER A 172 5.63 6.62 -16.74
N SER A 173 6.13 5.69 -15.93
CA SER A 173 6.74 5.95 -14.63
C SER A 173 8.27 6.02 -14.78
N ASP A 174 9.01 6.01 -13.66
CA ASP A 174 10.45 5.73 -13.61
C ASP A 174 10.80 4.33 -14.11
N TYR A 175 9.88 3.35 -13.96
CA TYR A 175 10.03 1.99 -14.46
C TYR A 175 9.37 1.82 -15.83
N ALA A 176 9.97 2.45 -16.82
CA ALA A 176 9.60 2.36 -18.23
C ALA A 176 10.85 2.22 -19.11
N ARG A 177 10.65 1.73 -20.34
CA ARG A 177 11.71 1.68 -21.36
C ARG A 177 12.12 3.08 -21.83
N THR A 178 11.13 3.95 -21.95
CA THR A 178 11.28 5.34 -22.39
C THR A 178 10.26 6.22 -21.69
N MET A 179 10.52 7.52 -21.66
CA MET A 179 9.55 8.49 -21.20
C MET A 179 8.48 8.73 -22.27
N TYR A 180 7.21 8.58 -21.91
CA TYR A 180 6.07 8.83 -22.82
C TYR A 180 4.79 9.19 -22.04
N SER A 181 3.94 9.97 -22.68
CA SER A 181 2.52 10.06 -22.35
C SER A 181 1.69 9.71 -23.59
N TYR A 182 0.38 9.71 -23.45
CA TYR A 182 -0.49 9.39 -24.59
C TYR A 182 -0.79 10.61 -25.48
N ASP A 183 -0.25 11.79 -25.15
CA ASP A 183 -0.47 13.02 -25.90
C ASP A 183 0.70 14.00 -25.71
N GLU A 184 1.88 13.62 -26.20
CA GLU A 184 3.06 14.50 -26.18
C GLU A 184 3.11 15.42 -27.41
N GLY A 185 3.91 16.50 -27.33
CA GLY A 185 4.16 17.47 -28.37
C GLY A 185 3.63 18.87 -28.03
N ASP A 186 3.18 19.61 -29.05
CA ASP A 186 2.59 20.93 -28.87
C ASP A 186 1.31 20.88 -28.03
N PRO A 187 0.90 21.99 -27.37
CA PRO A 187 -0.33 22.03 -26.60
C PRO A 187 -1.54 21.56 -27.40
N ASP A 188 -2.26 20.55 -26.88
CA ASP A 188 -3.46 19.94 -27.48
C ASP A 188 -4.59 19.78 -26.45
N PRO A 189 -5.27 20.87 -26.03
CA PRO A 189 -6.34 20.79 -25.04
C PRO A 189 -7.51 19.89 -25.42
N GLU A 190 -7.72 19.65 -26.71
CA GLU A 190 -8.78 18.77 -27.25
C GLU A 190 -8.32 17.29 -27.29
N LEU A 191 -7.04 17.02 -27.01
CA LEU A 191 -6.45 15.68 -27.00
C LEU A 191 -6.70 14.94 -28.33
N SER A 192 -6.52 15.64 -29.45
CA SER A 192 -6.72 15.09 -30.80
C SER A 192 -5.66 14.04 -31.16
N ARG A 193 -4.44 14.14 -30.58
CA ARG A 193 -3.33 13.20 -30.78
C ARG A 193 -3.35 12.03 -29.78
N PHE A 194 -4.26 12.04 -28.80
CA PHE A 194 -4.29 11.01 -27.77
C PHE A 194 -4.27 9.60 -28.34
N SER A 195 -3.32 8.78 -27.94
CA SER A 195 -3.16 7.41 -28.39
C SER A 195 -2.50 6.49 -27.36
N ILE A 196 -3.10 5.34 -27.10
CA ILE A 196 -2.52 4.25 -26.28
C ILE A 196 -1.73 3.25 -27.14
N ALA A 197 -1.23 3.65 -28.31
CA ALA A 197 -0.54 2.75 -29.26
C ALA A 197 0.68 2.07 -28.62
N HIS A 198 1.42 2.78 -27.77
CA HIS A 198 2.53 2.23 -27.00
C HIS A 198 2.12 0.99 -26.20
N ASP A 199 1.01 1.07 -25.48
CA ASP A 199 0.58 0.02 -24.55
C ASP A 199 0.09 -1.25 -25.27
N ARG A 200 -0.29 -1.13 -26.56
CA ARG A 200 -0.72 -2.27 -27.37
C ARG A 200 0.43 -3.23 -27.69
N GLU A 201 1.69 -2.79 -27.61
CA GLU A 201 2.84 -3.61 -27.96
C GLU A 201 3.01 -4.79 -26.99
N TYR A 202 3.00 -4.55 -25.67
CA TYR A 202 3.20 -5.58 -24.64
C TYR A 202 2.37 -5.39 -23.36
N ILE A 203 1.95 -4.17 -22.98
CA ILE A 203 1.22 -3.94 -21.73
C ILE A 203 -0.17 -4.59 -21.83
N LEU A 204 -0.97 -4.20 -22.81
CA LEU A 204 -2.32 -4.73 -23.01
C LEU A 204 -2.36 -6.25 -23.25
N PRO A 205 -1.46 -6.86 -24.03
CA PRO A 205 -1.39 -8.33 -24.15
C PRO A 205 -1.19 -9.04 -22.80
N ILE A 206 -0.27 -8.57 -21.95
CA ILE A 206 -0.02 -9.15 -20.63
C ILE A 206 -1.25 -8.96 -19.72
N LEU A 207 -1.84 -7.77 -19.69
CA LEU A 207 -3.04 -7.48 -18.90
C LEU A 207 -4.24 -8.34 -19.29
N ARG A 208 -4.50 -8.48 -20.59
CA ARG A 208 -5.58 -9.34 -21.09
C ARG A 208 -5.36 -10.78 -20.66
N ARG A 209 -4.11 -11.27 -20.78
CA ARG A 209 -3.79 -12.63 -20.35
C ARG A 209 -3.95 -12.82 -18.86
N ALA A 210 -3.47 -11.89 -18.03
CA ALA A 210 -3.68 -11.91 -16.59
C ALA A 210 -5.18 -11.94 -16.21
N ARG A 211 -6.01 -11.15 -16.90
CA ARG A 211 -7.47 -11.15 -16.69
C ARG A 211 -8.16 -12.45 -17.18
N GLN A 212 -7.67 -13.06 -18.24
CA GLN A 212 -8.19 -14.36 -18.66
C GLN A 212 -7.90 -15.45 -17.64
N ILE A 213 -6.72 -15.40 -17.00
CA ILE A 213 -6.33 -16.34 -15.94
C ILE A 213 -7.10 -16.05 -14.64
N ASN A 214 -7.25 -14.77 -14.28
CA ASN A 214 -7.99 -14.33 -13.10
C ASN A 214 -9.03 -13.27 -13.47
N SER A 215 -10.24 -13.69 -13.75
CA SER A 215 -11.35 -12.80 -14.13
C SER A 215 -11.74 -11.79 -13.04
N ASN A 216 -11.32 -12.03 -11.79
CA ASN A 216 -11.55 -11.14 -10.65
C ASN A 216 -10.41 -10.14 -10.43
N LEU A 217 -9.45 -10.01 -11.35
CA LEU A 217 -8.34 -9.08 -11.23
C LEU A 217 -8.84 -7.63 -11.19
N PHE A 218 -8.62 -6.94 -10.07
CA PHE A 218 -8.90 -5.53 -9.89
C PHE A 218 -7.73 -4.69 -10.40
N LEU A 219 -7.98 -3.68 -11.20
CA LEU A 219 -6.95 -2.83 -11.79
C LEU A 219 -7.07 -1.39 -11.27
N LEU A 220 -6.02 -0.94 -10.58
CA LEU A 220 -5.78 0.46 -10.24
C LEU A 220 -4.86 1.07 -11.29
N ALA A 221 -5.10 2.30 -11.71
CA ALA A 221 -4.18 3.04 -12.59
C ALA A 221 -3.80 4.40 -11.98
N SER A 222 -2.52 4.76 -12.08
CA SER A 222 -1.97 6.01 -11.51
C SER A 222 -1.09 6.72 -12.54
N PRO A 223 -1.23 8.05 -12.74
CA PRO A 223 -0.31 8.83 -13.56
C PRO A 223 0.90 9.29 -12.74
N TRP A 224 2.10 9.22 -13.29
CA TRP A 224 3.31 9.83 -12.72
C TRP A 224 3.45 11.29 -13.13
N SER A 225 3.06 11.61 -14.36
CA SER A 225 3.06 12.97 -14.87
C SER A 225 1.93 13.17 -15.89
N PRO A 226 1.28 14.32 -15.90
CA PRO A 226 0.56 14.78 -17.07
C PRO A 226 1.48 14.89 -18.28
N PRO A 227 0.96 14.94 -19.54
CA PRO A 227 1.74 15.35 -20.70
C PRO A 227 2.54 16.63 -20.45
N GLY A 228 3.77 16.71 -20.94
CA GLY A 228 4.70 17.79 -20.62
C GLY A 228 4.13 19.18 -20.93
N TRP A 229 3.38 19.33 -22.01
CA TRP A 229 2.80 20.61 -22.41
C TRP A 229 1.72 21.15 -21.42
N MET A 230 1.15 20.29 -20.58
CA MET A 230 0.21 20.71 -19.53
C MET A 230 0.93 21.32 -18.31
N LYS A 231 2.24 21.14 -18.18
CA LYS A 231 3.02 21.50 -17.00
C LYS A 231 3.72 22.84 -17.16
N ASP A 232 4.10 23.43 -16.03
CA ASP A 232 4.74 24.76 -15.97
C ASP A 232 6.14 24.76 -16.60
N ASN A 233 6.85 23.65 -16.50
CA ASN A 233 8.19 23.44 -17.06
C ASN A 233 8.18 22.81 -18.49
N ASN A 234 7.03 22.57 -19.10
CA ASN A 234 6.85 21.89 -20.40
C ASN A 234 7.57 20.52 -20.48
N SER A 235 7.66 19.79 -19.39
CA SER A 235 8.35 18.50 -19.29
C SER A 235 7.55 17.52 -18.44
N MET A 236 7.64 16.23 -18.71
CA MET A 236 7.13 15.20 -17.82
C MET A 236 7.98 15.05 -16.54
N LEU A 237 9.25 15.52 -16.56
CA LEU A 237 10.16 15.45 -15.41
C LEU A 237 9.84 16.57 -14.42
N GLY A 238 9.41 16.23 -13.21
CA GLY A 238 9.11 17.20 -12.14
C GLY A 238 8.08 18.27 -12.54
N GLY A 239 8.11 19.42 -11.88
CA GLY A 239 7.23 20.56 -12.13
C GLY A 239 5.79 20.38 -11.66
N THR A 240 4.89 21.31 -12.02
CA THR A 240 3.49 21.35 -11.58
C THR A 240 2.51 21.40 -12.76
N LEU A 241 1.30 20.89 -12.59
CA LEU A 241 0.21 21.02 -13.55
C LEU A 241 -0.30 22.48 -13.58
N ARG A 242 -0.33 23.09 -14.76
CA ARG A 242 -0.93 24.42 -14.92
C ARG A 242 -2.44 24.36 -14.69
N LYS A 243 -2.95 25.21 -13.83
CA LYS A 243 -4.36 25.23 -13.42
C LYS A 243 -5.36 25.28 -14.58
N ARG A 244 -5.02 25.98 -15.67
CA ARG A 244 -5.85 26.06 -16.89
C ARG A 244 -6.06 24.70 -17.59
N TYR A 245 -5.23 23.71 -17.29
CA TYR A 245 -5.28 22.39 -17.90
C TYR A 245 -5.90 21.30 -16.98
N LEU A 246 -6.47 21.66 -15.83
CA LEU A 246 -7.18 20.70 -14.96
C LEU A 246 -8.33 19.99 -15.70
N GLY A 247 -9.11 20.74 -16.53
CA GLY A 247 -10.16 20.15 -17.35
C GLY A 247 -9.63 19.21 -18.44
N PRO A 248 -8.71 19.66 -19.31
CA PRO A 248 -8.04 18.81 -20.28
C PRO A 248 -7.38 17.57 -19.66
N TYR A 249 -6.74 17.69 -18.49
CA TYR A 249 -6.14 16.55 -17.81
C TYR A 249 -7.19 15.55 -17.31
N ALA A 250 -8.34 16.00 -16.81
CA ALA A 250 -9.45 15.10 -16.47
C ALA A 250 -9.98 14.35 -17.72
N ASN A 251 -10.08 15.04 -18.86
CA ASN A 251 -10.46 14.41 -20.12
C ASN A 251 -9.40 13.41 -20.62
N TYR A 252 -8.10 13.67 -20.37
CA TYR A 252 -7.02 12.76 -20.67
C TYR A 252 -7.18 11.43 -19.91
N ILE A 253 -7.48 11.49 -18.60
CA ILE A 253 -7.78 10.30 -17.80
C ILE A 253 -9.03 9.58 -18.32
N VAL A 254 -10.11 10.30 -18.65
CA VAL A 254 -11.32 9.70 -19.21
C VAL A 254 -11.05 9.01 -20.55
N LYS A 255 -10.28 9.63 -21.45
CA LYS A 255 -9.88 9.00 -22.73
C LYS A 255 -9.06 7.72 -22.50
N PHE A 256 -8.14 7.72 -21.54
CA PHE A 256 -7.41 6.51 -21.14
C PHE A 256 -8.37 5.40 -20.68
N LEU A 257 -9.30 5.71 -19.78
CA LEU A 257 -10.27 4.74 -19.26
C LEU A 257 -11.13 4.14 -20.38
N GLN A 258 -11.62 4.99 -21.29
CA GLN A 258 -12.42 4.57 -22.46
C GLN A 258 -11.62 3.73 -23.45
N ALA A 259 -10.36 4.12 -23.71
CA ALA A 259 -9.48 3.37 -24.61
C ALA A 259 -9.14 1.98 -24.06
N TYR A 260 -8.90 1.87 -22.76
CA TYR A 260 -8.64 0.59 -22.11
C TYR A 260 -9.89 -0.29 -22.04
N ASP A 261 -11.07 0.30 -21.80
CA ASP A 261 -12.34 -0.45 -21.84
C ASP A 261 -12.63 -0.99 -23.25
N ALA A 262 -12.36 -0.20 -24.30
CA ALA A 262 -12.47 -0.65 -25.70
C ALA A 262 -11.52 -1.83 -26.00
N GLU A 263 -10.36 -1.91 -25.32
CA GLU A 263 -9.41 -3.02 -25.38
C GLU A 263 -9.81 -4.20 -24.45
N ARG A 264 -11.00 -4.15 -23.83
CA ARG A 264 -11.52 -5.13 -22.87
C ARG A 264 -10.68 -5.27 -21.58
N VAL A 265 -10.04 -4.17 -21.18
CA VAL A 265 -9.27 -4.05 -19.95
C VAL A 265 -9.83 -2.88 -19.13
N ALA A 266 -11.04 -3.04 -18.59
CA ALA A 266 -11.65 -1.99 -17.77
C ALA A 266 -10.81 -1.70 -16.52
N ILE A 267 -10.64 -0.43 -16.16
CA ILE A 267 -9.92 0.04 -14.97
C ILE A 267 -10.90 0.28 -13.84
N ASP A 268 -10.67 -0.35 -12.70
CA ASP A 268 -11.60 -0.33 -11.56
C ASP A 268 -11.42 0.91 -10.68
N ALA A 269 -10.19 1.44 -10.58
CA ALA A 269 -9.88 2.66 -9.85
C ALA A 269 -8.75 3.45 -10.50
N VAL A 270 -8.73 4.77 -10.25
CA VAL A 270 -7.62 5.67 -10.61
C VAL A 270 -7.22 6.52 -9.43
N THR A 271 -5.95 6.93 -9.37
CA THR A 271 -5.51 8.02 -8.51
C THR A 271 -5.35 9.31 -9.33
N PRO A 272 -5.57 10.49 -8.73
CA PRO A 272 -5.36 11.76 -9.42
C PRO A 272 -3.92 11.97 -9.88
N GLN A 273 -2.96 11.52 -9.07
CA GLN A 273 -1.52 11.65 -9.28
C GLN A 273 -0.78 10.66 -8.37
N ASN A 274 0.30 10.06 -8.87
CA ASN A 274 1.27 9.34 -8.05
C ASN A 274 2.17 10.34 -7.30
N GLU A 275 2.35 10.11 -5.99
CA GLU A 275 3.27 10.85 -5.12
C GLU A 275 3.11 12.38 -5.18
N VAL A 276 1.95 12.83 -4.72
CA VAL A 276 1.41 14.18 -4.87
C VAL A 276 2.24 15.34 -4.31
N ASP A 277 3.19 15.11 -3.38
CA ASP A 277 3.94 16.17 -2.69
C ASP A 277 5.43 16.23 -3.07
N THR A 278 5.81 15.55 -4.15
CA THR A 278 7.19 15.58 -4.67
C THR A 278 7.24 15.75 -6.18
N ASP A 279 8.27 16.43 -6.65
CA ASP A 279 8.62 16.51 -8.08
C ASP A 279 9.86 15.65 -8.42
N GLN A 280 10.35 14.87 -7.44
CA GLN A 280 11.50 13.97 -7.57
C GLN A 280 12.76 14.67 -8.11
N ASP A 281 12.97 15.94 -7.78
CA ASP A 281 14.07 16.77 -8.27
C ASP A 281 14.19 16.75 -9.82
N SER A 282 13.09 16.57 -10.52
CA SER A 282 13.03 16.44 -11.98
C SER A 282 13.88 15.30 -12.57
N ARG A 283 14.12 14.22 -11.81
CA ARG A 283 14.96 13.09 -12.23
C ARG A 283 14.16 11.95 -12.88
N MET A 284 12.81 12.02 -12.81
CA MET A 284 11.90 11.03 -13.36
C MET A 284 10.56 11.67 -13.69
N PRO A 285 9.65 10.99 -14.42
CA PRO A 285 8.27 11.44 -14.55
C PRO A 285 7.66 11.65 -13.16
N ALA A 286 7.24 12.88 -12.87
CA ALA A 286 6.64 13.28 -11.60
C ALA A 286 5.86 14.58 -11.78
N CYS A 287 4.94 14.88 -10.88
CA CYS A 287 4.23 16.13 -10.87
C CYS A 287 3.86 16.51 -9.43
N LEU A 288 4.42 17.62 -8.95
CA LEU A 288 3.96 18.21 -7.70
C LEU A 288 2.49 18.62 -7.83
N PHE A 289 1.63 18.03 -6.99
CA PHE A 289 0.19 18.17 -7.06
C PHE A 289 -0.35 18.65 -5.69
N PRO A 290 -0.28 19.97 -5.39
CA PRO A 290 -0.67 20.50 -4.10
C PRO A 290 -2.08 20.10 -3.67
N GLN A 291 -2.32 20.02 -2.36
CA GLN A 291 -3.60 19.57 -1.79
C GLN A 291 -4.80 20.34 -2.35
N GLU A 292 -4.71 21.66 -2.45
CA GLU A 292 -5.79 22.51 -3.00
C GLU A 292 -6.05 22.24 -4.48
N ILE A 293 -5.02 21.81 -5.24
CA ILE A 293 -5.16 21.41 -6.63
C ILE A 293 -5.82 20.04 -6.72
N GLU A 294 -5.46 19.08 -5.86
CA GLU A 294 -6.12 17.76 -5.83
C GLU A 294 -7.60 17.89 -5.47
N VAL A 295 -7.93 18.69 -4.43
CA VAL A 295 -9.32 18.98 -4.05
C VAL A 295 -10.10 19.61 -5.21
N GLU A 296 -9.55 20.63 -5.89
CA GLU A 296 -10.18 21.26 -7.04
C GLU A 296 -10.32 20.28 -8.21
N TYR A 297 -9.27 19.53 -8.51
CA TYR A 297 -9.24 18.58 -9.60
C TYR A 297 -10.28 17.46 -9.44
N VAL A 298 -10.30 16.82 -8.28
CA VAL A 298 -11.26 15.74 -8.00
C VAL A 298 -12.70 16.26 -7.97
N SER A 299 -12.93 17.37 -7.26
CA SER A 299 -14.30 17.85 -7.02
C SER A 299 -14.94 18.54 -8.22
N LYS A 300 -14.14 19.23 -9.09
CA LYS A 300 -14.69 20.05 -10.19
C LYS A 300 -14.37 19.50 -11.57
N HIS A 301 -13.39 18.61 -11.72
CA HIS A 301 -12.93 18.13 -13.02
C HIS A 301 -13.01 16.62 -13.15
N LEU A 302 -12.19 15.83 -12.42
CA LEU A 302 -12.08 14.38 -12.61
C LEU A 302 -13.37 13.64 -12.23
N GLY A 303 -13.93 13.92 -11.04
CA GLY A 303 -15.17 13.29 -10.59
C GLY A 303 -16.34 13.55 -11.55
N PRO A 304 -16.64 14.83 -11.89
CA PRO A 304 -17.67 15.16 -12.89
C PRO A 304 -17.40 14.55 -14.28
N ALA A 305 -16.13 14.46 -14.72
CA ALA A 305 -15.80 13.91 -16.04
C ALA A 305 -16.05 12.39 -16.10
N ILE A 306 -15.66 11.64 -15.05
CA ILE A 306 -15.94 10.20 -14.92
C ILE A 306 -17.46 9.97 -14.87
N GLU A 307 -18.19 10.74 -14.05
CA GLU A 307 -19.66 10.67 -13.93
C GLU A 307 -20.35 10.96 -15.29
N LYS A 308 -19.94 12.02 -15.98
CA LYS A 308 -20.47 12.40 -17.31
C LYS A 308 -20.20 11.33 -18.38
N ALA A 309 -19.04 10.67 -18.30
CA ALA A 309 -18.68 9.58 -19.22
C ALA A 309 -19.41 8.26 -18.92
N GLY A 310 -20.19 8.17 -17.84
CA GLY A 310 -20.89 6.96 -17.42
C GLY A 310 -19.97 5.84 -16.94
N LEU A 311 -18.72 6.17 -16.58
CA LEU A 311 -17.72 5.20 -16.12
C LEU A 311 -17.95 4.83 -14.65
N LYS A 312 -17.64 3.57 -14.28
CA LYS A 312 -17.76 3.06 -12.90
C LYS A 312 -16.44 3.11 -12.13
N THR A 313 -15.41 3.65 -12.74
CA THR A 313 -14.06 3.75 -12.17
C THR A 313 -14.09 4.60 -10.90
N LYS A 314 -13.53 4.07 -9.81
CA LYS A 314 -13.41 4.75 -8.52
C LYS A 314 -12.22 5.71 -8.54
N ILE A 315 -12.26 6.74 -7.68
CA ILE A 315 -11.13 7.64 -7.44
C ILE A 315 -10.54 7.28 -6.07
N TRP A 316 -9.21 7.11 -5.98
CA TRP A 316 -8.48 6.96 -4.73
C TRP A 316 -7.53 8.15 -4.56
N LEU A 317 -7.68 8.89 -3.46
CA LEU A 317 -6.92 10.11 -3.18
C LEU A 317 -5.48 9.82 -2.77
N LEU A 318 -4.64 10.83 -2.79
CA LEU A 318 -3.30 10.90 -2.22
C LEU A 318 -2.24 10.09 -2.98
N ASP A 319 -2.35 8.77 -2.97
CA ASP A 319 -1.39 7.82 -3.58
C ASP A 319 0.06 8.11 -3.15
N HIS A 320 0.28 8.23 -1.81
CA HIS A 320 1.58 8.57 -1.24
C HIS A 320 1.74 8.13 0.22
N ASN A 321 2.84 8.51 0.85
CA ASN A 321 3.35 8.04 2.13
C ASN A 321 2.47 8.37 3.34
N TYR A 322 2.57 7.54 4.39
CA TYR A 322 1.78 7.65 5.63
C TYR A 322 1.97 8.98 6.38
N ASN A 323 3.10 9.67 6.22
CA ASN A 323 3.33 10.99 6.85
C ASN A 323 2.32 12.05 6.39
N LEU A 324 1.65 11.85 5.26
CA LEU A 324 0.63 12.74 4.71
C LEU A 324 -0.80 12.48 5.25
N TRP A 325 -0.95 11.75 6.36
CA TRP A 325 -2.26 11.49 6.96
C TRP A 325 -3.10 12.76 7.22
N GLY A 326 -2.45 13.88 7.56
CA GLY A 326 -3.12 15.16 7.76
C GLY A 326 -3.70 15.74 6.48
N ARG A 327 -3.01 15.57 5.33
CA ARG A 327 -3.51 15.93 4.00
C ARG A 327 -4.74 15.09 3.65
N ALA A 328 -4.69 13.78 3.87
CA ALA A 328 -5.84 12.90 3.64
C ALA A 328 -7.09 13.33 4.41
N ILE A 329 -6.94 13.77 5.69
CA ILE A 329 -8.04 14.32 6.48
C ILE A 329 -8.56 15.61 5.83
N ALA A 330 -7.67 16.55 5.49
CA ALA A 330 -8.06 17.84 4.92
C ALA A 330 -8.75 17.70 3.54
N GLU A 331 -8.37 16.72 2.73
CA GLU A 331 -9.06 16.39 1.47
C GLU A 331 -10.45 15.80 1.72
N LEU A 332 -10.60 14.95 2.73
CA LEU A 332 -11.90 14.41 3.15
C LEU A 332 -12.77 15.44 3.89
N ASP A 333 -12.23 16.54 4.44
CA ASP A 333 -13.03 17.63 5.00
C ASP A 333 -13.87 18.34 3.94
N ASP A 334 -13.47 18.32 2.66
CA ASP A 334 -14.25 18.90 1.56
C ASP A 334 -15.40 17.96 1.12
N GLU A 335 -16.63 18.37 1.37
CA GLU A 335 -17.83 17.61 1.01
C GLU A 335 -17.96 17.34 -0.50
N ARG A 336 -17.42 18.23 -1.33
CA ARG A 336 -17.45 18.07 -2.78
C ARG A 336 -16.52 16.94 -3.24
N VAL A 337 -15.39 16.72 -2.52
CA VAL A 337 -14.53 15.56 -2.72
C VAL A 337 -15.23 14.29 -2.24
N ARG A 338 -15.83 14.32 -1.03
CA ARG A 338 -16.54 13.16 -0.48
C ARG A 338 -17.73 12.69 -1.32
N LYS A 339 -18.30 13.57 -2.17
CA LYS A 339 -19.29 13.17 -3.17
C LYS A 339 -18.76 12.09 -4.12
N TYR A 340 -17.47 12.13 -4.45
CA TYR A 340 -16.85 11.25 -5.45
C TYR A 340 -16.04 10.12 -4.83
N THR A 341 -15.47 10.33 -3.65
CA THR A 341 -14.62 9.32 -3.01
C THR A 341 -14.46 9.50 -1.50
N LYS A 342 -14.20 8.37 -0.83
CA LYS A 342 -13.70 8.28 0.55
C LYS A 342 -12.51 7.31 0.62
N SER A 343 -11.94 7.01 -0.53
CA SER A 343 -10.88 6.03 -0.70
C SER A 343 -9.53 6.73 -0.75
N ILE A 344 -8.54 6.22 0.01
CA ILE A 344 -7.20 6.77 0.11
C ILE A 344 -6.17 5.69 -0.20
N ALA A 345 -5.25 6.00 -1.09
CA ALA A 345 -4.12 5.18 -1.48
C ALA A 345 -2.87 5.59 -0.69
N TRP A 346 -2.13 4.59 -0.18
CA TRP A 346 -0.97 4.78 0.68
C TRP A 346 0.27 4.08 0.14
N HIS A 347 1.43 4.75 0.25
CA HIS A 347 2.75 4.16 0.07
C HIS A 347 3.42 3.89 1.42
N GLY A 348 4.39 2.99 1.45
CA GLY A 348 5.02 2.53 2.67
C GLY A 348 6.45 3.02 2.92
N TYR A 349 6.95 4.01 2.18
CA TYR A 349 8.35 4.43 2.27
C TYR A 349 8.64 5.36 3.45
N ILE A 350 7.69 6.24 3.82
CA ILE A 350 7.85 7.20 4.92
C ILE A 350 6.66 7.12 5.87
N GLY A 351 6.95 7.02 7.18
CA GLY A 351 5.95 6.90 8.23
C GLY A 351 5.66 5.45 8.61
N GLN A 352 4.53 5.21 9.27
CA GLN A 352 4.14 3.90 9.79
C GLN A 352 2.67 3.62 9.47
N ALA A 353 2.33 2.35 9.20
CA ALA A 353 0.98 1.94 8.84
C ALA A 353 -0.09 2.32 9.89
N ASN A 354 0.28 2.36 11.18
CA ASN A 354 -0.65 2.76 12.25
C ASN A 354 -1.05 4.24 12.20
N TRP A 355 -0.36 5.09 11.43
CA TRP A 355 -0.73 6.51 11.30
C TRP A 355 -2.06 6.70 10.57
N VAL A 356 -2.49 5.75 9.74
CA VAL A 356 -3.81 5.78 9.10
C VAL A 356 -4.96 5.74 10.12
N GLN A 357 -4.71 5.29 11.36
CA GLN A 357 -5.72 5.29 12.43
C GLN A 357 -6.21 6.71 12.75
N ARG A 358 -5.39 7.74 12.52
CA ARG A 358 -5.78 9.15 12.67
C ARG A 358 -6.86 9.55 11.66
N VAL A 359 -6.76 9.01 10.45
CA VAL A 359 -7.79 9.23 9.41
C VAL A 359 -9.06 8.46 9.75
N PHE A 360 -8.97 7.20 10.19
CA PHE A 360 -10.14 6.44 10.66
C PHE A 360 -10.83 7.08 11.88
N ALA A 361 -10.07 7.77 12.74
CA ALA A 361 -10.66 8.49 13.87
C ALA A 361 -11.52 9.68 13.42
N ALA A 362 -11.12 10.36 12.33
CA ALA A 362 -11.89 11.46 11.74
C ALA A 362 -12.99 10.96 10.79
N TYR A 363 -12.69 9.94 10.00
CA TYR A 363 -13.56 9.36 8.97
C TYR A 363 -13.61 7.83 9.11
N PRO A 364 -14.46 7.28 10.00
CA PRO A 364 -14.51 5.83 10.27
C PRO A 364 -14.92 4.97 9.06
N ASP A 365 -15.59 5.56 8.08
CA ASP A 365 -16.05 4.95 6.84
C ASP A 365 -15.09 5.14 5.64
N ALA A 366 -13.93 5.78 5.86
CA ALA A 366 -12.90 5.88 4.84
C ALA A 366 -12.36 4.50 4.44
N GLU A 367 -12.04 4.33 3.17
CA GLU A 367 -11.45 3.10 2.65
C GLU A 367 -9.94 3.30 2.44
N MET A 368 -9.11 2.42 2.98
CA MET A 368 -7.66 2.53 2.94
C MET A 368 -7.03 1.41 2.12
N TYR A 369 -6.09 1.77 1.24
CA TYR A 369 -5.42 0.85 0.34
C TYR A 369 -3.91 1.09 0.37
N TRP A 370 -3.10 0.02 0.42
CA TRP A 370 -1.66 0.14 0.26
C TRP A 370 -1.30 -0.13 -1.19
N THR A 371 -0.84 0.91 -1.88
CA THR A 371 -0.73 0.92 -3.34
C THR A 371 0.69 0.85 -3.84
N GLU A 372 1.70 1.03 -2.95
CA GLU A 372 3.09 0.91 -3.36
C GLU A 372 4.06 0.62 -2.20
N GLY A 373 5.03 -0.24 -2.49
CA GLY A 373 6.24 -0.52 -1.73
C GLY A 373 6.93 -1.75 -2.29
N GLY A 374 8.22 -1.65 -2.55
CA GLY A 374 8.96 -2.70 -3.23
C GLY A 374 10.32 -2.99 -2.60
N PRO A 375 10.91 -4.14 -2.94
CA PRO A 375 12.25 -4.47 -2.50
C PRO A 375 13.30 -3.63 -3.23
N ASP A 376 14.45 -3.47 -2.60
CA ASP A 376 15.65 -2.91 -3.20
C ASP A 376 16.49 -4.04 -3.80
N ILE A 377 16.85 -3.92 -5.09
CA ILE A 377 17.64 -4.96 -5.80
C ILE A 377 19.07 -5.09 -5.26
N VAL A 378 19.59 -4.00 -4.64
CA VAL A 378 20.93 -4.01 -4.05
C VAL A 378 20.96 -4.55 -2.61
N ASP A 379 19.80 -4.81 -2.00
CA ASP A 379 19.73 -5.47 -0.69
C ASP A 379 20.26 -6.91 -0.84
N PRO A 380 21.31 -7.30 -0.12
CA PRO A 380 21.88 -8.67 -0.20
C PRO A 380 20.86 -9.75 0.17
N ASP A 381 19.84 -9.40 0.96
CA ASP A 381 18.80 -10.33 1.40
C ASP A 381 17.54 -10.29 0.50
N TYR A 382 17.60 -9.58 -0.63
CA TYR A 382 16.48 -9.42 -1.56
C TYR A 382 15.68 -10.70 -1.85
N ALA A 383 16.36 -11.83 -2.01
CA ALA A 383 15.71 -13.13 -2.25
C ALA A 383 15.24 -13.85 -0.97
N ARG A 384 15.56 -13.31 0.22
CA ARG A 384 15.39 -14.00 1.51
C ARG A 384 14.66 -13.15 2.57
N ASP A 385 14.32 -11.92 2.30
CA ASP A 385 13.71 -11.00 3.26
C ASP A 385 12.19 -11.22 3.46
N TRP A 386 11.70 -12.46 3.28
CA TRP A 386 10.28 -12.83 3.43
C TRP A 386 9.67 -12.45 4.77
N ALA A 387 10.41 -12.62 5.88
CA ALA A 387 9.89 -12.26 7.21
C ALA A 387 9.76 -10.75 7.39
N LYS A 388 10.66 -9.94 6.82
CA LYS A 388 10.56 -8.48 6.75
C LYS A 388 9.30 -8.05 6.00
N TRP A 389 9.05 -8.61 4.81
CA TRP A 389 7.85 -8.30 4.03
C TRP A 389 6.57 -8.81 4.67
N SER A 390 6.59 -10.01 5.24
CA SER A 390 5.44 -10.57 5.95
C SER A 390 5.08 -9.74 7.20
N LYS A 391 6.07 -9.26 7.96
CA LYS A 391 5.85 -8.29 9.04
C LYS A 391 5.17 -7.02 8.51
N THR A 392 5.68 -6.44 7.44
CA THR A 392 5.11 -5.25 6.81
C THR A 392 3.66 -5.48 6.40
N PHE A 393 3.36 -6.59 5.73
CA PHE A 393 1.99 -6.95 5.32
C PHE A 393 1.06 -7.16 6.52
N CYS A 394 1.56 -7.78 7.58
CA CYS A 394 0.83 -7.93 8.84
C CYS A 394 0.43 -6.56 9.42
N GLU A 395 1.39 -5.63 9.52
CA GLU A 395 1.16 -4.28 10.04
C GLU A 395 0.14 -3.50 9.19
N ILE A 396 0.23 -3.59 7.86
CA ILE A 396 -0.72 -2.98 6.93
C ILE A 396 -2.16 -3.48 7.20
N LEU A 397 -2.37 -4.79 7.20
CA LEU A 397 -3.69 -5.39 7.37
C LEU A 397 -4.26 -5.16 8.78
N ARG A 398 -3.43 -5.25 9.82
CA ARG A 398 -3.87 -4.97 11.21
C ARG A 398 -4.34 -3.53 11.37
N ASN A 399 -3.84 -2.61 10.58
CA ASN A 399 -4.29 -1.22 10.57
C ASN A 399 -5.49 -0.94 9.65
N GLY A 400 -6.03 -1.97 8.98
CA GLY A 400 -7.30 -1.90 8.27
C GLY A 400 -7.21 -1.47 6.82
N LEU A 401 -6.00 -1.48 6.24
CA LEU A 401 -5.84 -1.32 4.80
C LEU A 401 -6.34 -2.59 4.10
N ARG A 402 -6.99 -2.42 2.95
CA ARG A 402 -7.78 -3.47 2.28
C ARG A 402 -7.04 -4.22 1.19
N CYS A 403 -5.93 -3.69 0.71
CA CYS A 403 -5.06 -4.38 -0.26
C CYS A 403 -3.59 -4.11 0.01
N ILE A 404 -2.76 -4.93 -0.61
CA ILE A 404 -1.31 -4.76 -0.65
C ILE A 404 -0.87 -4.90 -2.09
N ILE A 405 -0.29 -3.81 -2.65
CA ILE A 405 0.24 -3.77 -4.00
C ILE A 405 1.73 -3.46 -3.92
N GLY A 406 2.57 -4.45 -4.23
CA GLY A 406 4.01 -4.26 -4.33
C GLY A 406 4.40 -3.40 -5.54
N TRP A 407 5.56 -2.76 -5.47
CA TRP A 407 6.13 -2.06 -6.62
C TRP A 407 6.84 -3.07 -7.54
N ASN A 408 6.71 -2.88 -8.84
CA ASN A 408 7.24 -3.72 -9.93
C ASN A 408 7.00 -5.24 -9.79
N LEU A 409 6.08 -5.78 -10.58
CA LEU A 409 5.84 -7.23 -10.60
C LEU A 409 7.05 -8.01 -11.09
N ALA A 410 7.73 -7.50 -12.13
CA ALA A 410 8.92 -8.12 -12.70
C ALA A 410 9.94 -7.08 -13.16
N LEU A 411 11.22 -7.36 -12.95
CA LEU A 411 12.36 -6.60 -13.51
C LEU A 411 13.47 -7.58 -13.89
N ASP A 412 14.48 -7.11 -14.60
CA ASP A 412 15.68 -7.91 -14.83
C ASP A 412 16.61 -7.96 -13.60
N GLU A 413 17.72 -8.68 -13.70
CA GLU A 413 18.73 -8.85 -12.65
C GLU A 413 19.47 -7.56 -12.25
N ASN A 414 19.27 -6.47 -12.99
CA ASN A 414 19.83 -5.15 -12.74
C ASN A 414 18.75 -4.14 -12.30
N GLY A 415 17.53 -4.58 -12.03
CA GLY A 415 16.41 -3.70 -11.75
C GLY A 415 15.98 -2.85 -12.94
N LYS A 416 16.08 -3.39 -14.18
CA LYS A 416 15.77 -2.69 -15.42
C LYS A 416 14.59 -3.34 -16.17
N PRO A 417 13.97 -2.58 -17.14
CA PRO A 417 14.17 -1.17 -17.52
C PRO A 417 13.84 -0.17 -16.42
N ASN A 418 14.63 0.88 -16.32
CA ASN A 418 14.42 1.97 -15.35
C ASN A 418 15.04 3.26 -15.92
N ILE A 419 14.25 4.32 -16.03
CA ILE A 419 14.66 5.67 -16.45
C ILE A 419 14.77 6.65 -15.25
N GLY A 420 14.46 6.18 -14.04
CA GLY A 420 14.55 6.94 -12.81
C GLY A 420 15.78 6.62 -11.97
N PRO A 421 15.91 7.23 -10.79
CA PRO A 421 17.10 7.12 -9.95
C PRO A 421 17.09 5.94 -8.97
N PHE A 422 15.96 5.24 -8.77
CA PHE A 422 15.80 4.28 -7.67
C PHE A 422 16.19 2.86 -8.07
N PRO A 423 16.93 2.12 -7.23
CA PRO A 423 17.37 0.75 -7.50
C PRO A 423 16.35 -0.30 -7.00
N CYS A 424 15.10 -0.24 -7.46
CA CYS A 424 14.10 -1.23 -7.02
C CYS A 424 14.31 -2.60 -7.69
N GLY A 425 13.92 -3.65 -6.98
CA GLY A 425 13.76 -5.00 -7.51
C GLY A 425 12.30 -5.30 -7.89
N GLY A 426 12.08 -6.39 -8.63
CA GLY A 426 10.74 -6.92 -8.89
C GLY A 426 10.27 -7.90 -7.82
N VAL A 427 8.97 -8.18 -7.75
CA VAL A 427 8.47 -9.35 -7.01
C VAL A 427 9.11 -10.62 -7.56
N VAL A 428 9.33 -10.67 -8.87
CA VAL A 428 10.17 -11.65 -9.53
C VAL A 428 11.27 -10.97 -10.34
N THR A 429 12.45 -11.59 -10.41
CA THR A 429 13.52 -11.21 -11.33
C THR A 429 13.53 -12.18 -12.49
N VAL A 430 13.58 -11.67 -13.72
CA VAL A 430 13.73 -12.44 -14.95
C VAL A 430 15.10 -12.14 -15.53
N HIS A 431 16.00 -13.10 -15.50
CA HIS A 431 17.35 -12.93 -16.06
C HIS A 431 17.30 -12.70 -17.57
N SER A 432 17.89 -11.59 -18.00
CA SER A 432 17.86 -11.12 -19.40
C SER A 432 18.52 -12.08 -20.39
N LYS A 433 19.48 -12.91 -19.95
CA LYS A 433 20.27 -13.79 -20.82
C LYS A 433 19.72 -15.23 -20.91
N ASN A 434 19.30 -15.80 -19.80
CA ASN A 434 18.93 -17.22 -19.70
C ASN A 434 17.46 -17.45 -19.34
N HIS A 435 16.70 -16.36 -19.12
CA HIS A 435 15.28 -16.36 -18.75
C HIS A 435 14.99 -17.07 -17.41
N GLU A 436 16.00 -17.26 -16.56
CA GLU A 436 15.81 -17.79 -15.22
C GLU A 436 14.93 -16.84 -14.40
N ILE A 437 13.99 -17.40 -13.65
CA ILE A 437 13.06 -16.63 -12.82
C ILE A 437 13.40 -16.83 -11.36
N ILE A 438 13.88 -15.75 -10.71
CA ILE A 438 14.14 -15.72 -9.25
C ILE A 438 12.97 -15.03 -8.57
N ARG A 439 12.51 -15.62 -7.48
CA ARG A 439 11.43 -15.09 -6.65
C ARG A 439 12.02 -14.37 -5.44
N SER A 440 11.64 -13.11 -5.25
CA SER A 440 12.10 -12.29 -4.12
C SER A 440 11.52 -12.76 -2.79
N GLY A 441 12.04 -12.25 -1.68
CA GLY A 441 11.43 -12.44 -0.37
C GLY A 441 10.00 -11.89 -0.31
N GLN A 442 9.72 -10.79 -1.01
CA GLN A 442 8.37 -10.24 -1.14
C GLN A 442 7.40 -11.21 -1.85
N TYR A 443 7.85 -11.93 -2.88
CA TYR A 443 7.05 -12.99 -3.52
C TYR A 443 6.63 -14.06 -2.51
N TRP A 444 7.58 -14.52 -1.68
CA TRP A 444 7.29 -15.56 -0.69
C TRP A 444 6.37 -15.05 0.41
N ALA A 445 6.49 -13.78 0.81
CA ALA A 445 5.51 -13.16 1.69
C ALA A 445 4.12 -13.16 1.03
N PHE A 446 3.99 -12.69 -0.23
CA PHE A 446 2.71 -12.73 -0.94
C PHE A 446 2.09 -14.13 -0.96
N ALA A 447 2.89 -15.20 -1.12
CA ALA A 447 2.37 -16.57 -1.15
C ALA A 447 1.60 -16.93 0.13
N HIS A 448 2.00 -16.42 1.28
CA HIS A 448 1.32 -16.63 2.55
C HIS A 448 0.01 -15.84 2.67
N TYR A 449 -0.05 -14.65 2.09
CA TYR A 449 -1.21 -13.76 2.23
C TYR A 449 -2.24 -13.97 1.13
N SER A 450 -1.83 -13.97 -0.14
CA SER A 450 -2.77 -14.03 -1.28
C SER A 450 -3.48 -15.38 -1.39
N ARG A 451 -2.83 -16.47 -1.01
CA ARG A 451 -3.43 -17.81 -0.98
C ARG A 451 -4.36 -18.03 0.20
N ALA A 452 -4.03 -17.43 1.36
CA ALA A 452 -4.79 -17.59 2.60
C ALA A 452 -5.97 -16.61 2.71
N PHE A 453 -5.77 -15.35 2.30
CA PHE A 453 -6.76 -14.27 2.45
C PHE A 453 -7.35 -13.92 1.09
N ARG A 454 -8.44 -14.58 0.73
CA ARG A 454 -9.16 -14.34 -0.52
C ARG A 454 -9.88 -12.98 -0.48
N ARG A 455 -10.26 -12.45 -1.65
CA ARG A 455 -11.14 -11.29 -1.73
C ARG A 455 -12.37 -11.46 -0.87
N SER A 456 -12.81 -10.39 -0.21
CA SER A 456 -13.91 -10.37 0.74
C SER A 456 -13.67 -11.13 2.06
N SER A 457 -12.45 -11.63 2.31
CA SER A 457 -12.08 -12.11 3.64
C SER A 457 -12.21 -10.97 4.66
N THR A 458 -12.71 -11.29 5.85
CA THR A 458 -12.88 -10.33 6.95
C THR A 458 -11.83 -10.58 8.02
N MET A 459 -11.26 -9.51 8.55
CA MET A 459 -10.24 -9.61 9.59
C MET A 459 -10.84 -10.16 10.88
N VAL A 460 -10.14 -11.07 11.52
CA VAL A 460 -10.43 -11.56 12.88
C VAL A 460 -9.53 -10.80 13.85
N ARG A 461 -10.10 -10.29 14.94
CA ARG A 461 -9.31 -9.65 16.00
C ARG A 461 -8.39 -10.68 16.62
N SER A 462 -7.12 -10.33 16.77
CA SER A 462 -6.14 -11.18 17.43
C SER A 462 -5.26 -10.35 18.35
N GLY A 463 -5.05 -10.81 19.56
CA GLY A 463 -4.22 -10.20 20.59
C GLY A 463 -3.04 -11.11 20.98
N GLY A 464 -2.12 -10.59 21.79
CA GLY A 464 -0.88 -11.25 22.20
C GLY A 464 0.32 -10.55 21.59
N GLU A 465 1.09 -9.83 22.43
CA GLU A 465 2.35 -9.22 22.03
C GLU A 465 3.49 -10.19 22.41
N ILE A 466 4.07 -10.81 21.41
CA ILE A 466 5.16 -11.77 21.56
C ILE A 466 6.38 -11.20 20.83
N LYS A 467 7.51 -11.12 21.52
CA LYS A 467 8.73 -10.55 20.95
C LYS A 467 9.08 -11.24 19.63
N ASP A 468 9.37 -10.46 18.59
CA ASP A 468 9.76 -10.91 17.24
C ASP A 468 8.68 -11.77 16.52
N VAL A 469 7.44 -11.78 17.02
CA VAL A 469 6.31 -12.48 16.40
C VAL A 469 5.22 -11.49 15.99
N TYR A 470 4.84 -11.56 14.74
CA TYR A 470 3.77 -10.72 14.15
C TYR A 470 2.70 -11.64 13.58
N HIS A 471 1.45 -11.30 13.77
CA HIS A 471 0.35 -12.17 13.33
C HIS A 471 -0.83 -11.40 12.81
N VAL A 472 -1.53 -12.01 11.88
CA VAL A 472 -2.80 -11.52 11.36
C VAL A 472 -3.69 -12.72 11.02
N VAL A 473 -4.99 -12.57 11.27
CA VAL A 473 -5.98 -13.64 11.08
C VAL A 473 -7.17 -13.10 10.31
N ALA A 474 -7.67 -13.87 9.37
CA ALA A 474 -8.89 -13.54 8.65
C ALA A 474 -9.80 -14.78 8.49
N ALA A 475 -11.09 -14.53 8.37
CA ALA A 475 -12.09 -15.51 7.95
C ALA A 475 -12.43 -15.25 6.49
N THR A 476 -12.34 -16.30 5.68
CA THR A 476 -12.71 -16.29 4.26
C THR A 476 -14.22 -16.42 4.06
N PRO A 477 -14.77 -16.04 2.90
CA PRO A 477 -16.19 -16.11 2.65
C PRO A 477 -16.80 -17.53 2.76
N ASP A 478 -15.99 -18.57 2.60
CA ASP A 478 -16.41 -19.99 2.73
C ASP A 478 -16.34 -20.51 4.18
N GLY A 479 -16.04 -19.62 5.15
CA GLY A 479 -15.96 -19.95 6.57
C GLY A 479 -14.60 -20.53 7.02
N THR A 480 -13.62 -20.65 6.12
CA THR A 480 -12.26 -21.04 6.50
C THR A 480 -11.59 -19.90 7.25
N HIS A 481 -10.91 -20.20 8.34
CA HIS A 481 -10.03 -19.27 9.03
C HIS A 481 -8.60 -19.48 8.56
N ALA A 482 -7.85 -18.40 8.45
CA ALA A 482 -6.43 -18.44 8.13
C ALA A 482 -5.66 -17.48 9.04
N ALA A 483 -4.56 -17.96 9.60
CA ALA A 483 -3.60 -17.17 10.36
C ALA A 483 -2.26 -17.16 9.64
N VAL A 484 -1.69 -15.96 9.43
CA VAL A 484 -0.30 -15.80 9.03
C VAL A 484 0.48 -15.32 10.24
N VAL A 485 1.48 -16.09 10.63
CA VAL A 485 2.37 -15.82 11.77
C VAL A 485 3.78 -15.66 11.24
N THR A 486 4.38 -14.51 11.49
CA THR A 486 5.74 -14.16 11.08
C THR A 486 6.66 -14.16 12.29
N HIS A 487 7.78 -14.85 12.20
CA HIS A 487 8.82 -14.82 13.20
C HIS A 487 10.10 -14.22 12.60
N THR A 488 10.49 -13.04 13.10
CA THR A 488 11.70 -12.32 12.67
C THR A 488 12.93 -12.59 13.55
N GLY A 489 12.76 -13.42 14.57
CA GLY A 489 13.83 -13.79 15.50
C GLY A 489 14.78 -14.84 14.93
N THR A 490 15.98 -14.92 15.51
CA THR A 490 17.05 -15.84 15.10
C THR A 490 17.05 -17.19 15.85
N VAL A 491 16.17 -17.35 16.84
CA VAL A 491 16.04 -18.56 17.66
C VAL A 491 14.65 -19.12 17.54
N ALA A 492 14.53 -20.42 17.27
CA ALA A 492 13.23 -21.09 17.18
C ALA A 492 12.35 -20.83 18.42
N ARG A 493 11.06 -20.70 18.20
CA ARG A 493 10.08 -20.42 19.24
C ARG A 493 8.83 -21.27 19.03
N THR A 494 8.08 -21.50 20.09
CA THR A 494 6.73 -22.06 20.02
C THR A 494 5.75 -21.02 20.50
N VAL A 495 4.65 -20.85 19.76
CA VAL A 495 3.51 -19.99 20.16
C VAL A 495 2.24 -20.80 20.20
N TRP A 496 1.28 -20.34 20.98
CA TRP A 496 -0.07 -20.87 21.01
C TRP A 496 -1.02 -19.97 20.23
N ILE A 497 -1.92 -20.55 19.45
CA ILE A 497 -3.02 -19.82 18.80
C ILE A 497 -4.31 -20.32 19.43
N GLN A 498 -4.93 -19.49 20.25
CA GLN A 498 -6.14 -19.85 21.02
C GLN A 498 -7.40 -19.27 20.41
N GLN A 499 -8.41 -20.13 20.20
CA GLN A 499 -9.76 -19.76 19.83
C GLN A 499 -10.75 -20.42 20.79
N GLY A 500 -11.45 -19.62 21.60
CA GLY A 500 -12.33 -20.12 22.64
C GLY A 500 -11.59 -20.98 23.67
N LYS A 501 -12.04 -22.24 23.86
CA LYS A 501 -11.46 -23.19 24.81
C LYS A 501 -10.37 -24.08 24.23
N ASN A 502 -10.06 -23.95 22.94
CA ASN A 502 -9.05 -24.73 22.27
C ASN A 502 -7.88 -23.87 21.78
N ALA A 503 -6.72 -24.47 21.69
CA ALA A 503 -5.51 -23.84 21.19
C ALA A 503 -4.69 -24.83 20.33
N ILE A 504 -3.91 -24.26 19.42
CA ILE A 504 -2.90 -24.96 18.61
C ILE A 504 -1.52 -24.55 19.12
N GLU A 505 -0.66 -25.53 19.36
CA GLU A 505 0.77 -25.31 19.57
C GLU A 505 1.47 -25.23 18.22
N ALA A 506 2.04 -24.06 17.91
CA ALA A 506 2.65 -23.76 16.62
C ALA A 506 4.17 -23.51 16.78
N PRO A 507 5.02 -24.44 16.34
CA PRO A 507 6.47 -24.19 16.28
C PRO A 507 6.79 -23.19 15.18
N LEU A 508 7.59 -22.18 15.50
CA LEU A 508 8.06 -21.14 14.60
C LEU A 508 9.59 -21.26 14.46
N PRO A 509 10.09 -21.71 13.31
CA PRO A 509 11.52 -21.66 13.01
C PRO A 509 12.06 -20.22 13.01
N PRO A 510 13.37 -20.02 13.12
CA PRO A 510 13.99 -18.71 12.93
C PRO A 510 13.65 -18.13 11.54
N ASP A 511 13.52 -16.82 11.46
CA ASP A 511 13.28 -16.09 10.21
C ASP A 511 12.25 -16.78 9.29
N SER A 512 11.02 -16.96 9.80
CA SER A 512 10.01 -17.77 9.14
C SER A 512 8.67 -17.07 8.97
N VAL A 513 7.91 -17.55 7.99
CA VAL A 513 6.49 -17.23 7.84
C VAL A 513 5.69 -18.53 7.84
N THR A 514 4.72 -18.62 8.72
CA THR A 514 3.86 -19.80 8.90
C THR A 514 2.41 -19.40 8.62
N THR A 515 1.75 -20.11 7.71
CA THR A 515 0.30 -19.99 7.49
C THR A 515 -0.39 -21.22 8.04
N LEU A 516 -1.40 -21.00 8.88
CA LEU A 516 -2.30 -22.04 9.37
C LEU A 516 -3.69 -21.80 8.79
N THR A 517 -4.37 -22.88 8.35
CA THR A 517 -5.77 -22.80 7.87
C THR A 517 -6.61 -23.90 8.52
N TRP A 518 -7.84 -23.54 8.95
CA TRP A 518 -8.78 -24.44 9.62
C TRP A 518 -10.24 -24.03 9.38
N LYS A 519 -11.19 -24.91 9.69
CA LYS A 519 -12.62 -24.66 9.69
C LYS A 519 -13.21 -24.76 11.08
#